data_34518951ba42bd9644a3dfe2b78ef2cd
#
_entry.id   34518951ba42bd9644a3dfe2b78ef2cd
#
_cell.length_a   1.000
_cell.length_b   1.000
_cell.length_c   1.000
_cell.angle_alpha   90.00
_cell.angle_beta   90.00
_cell.angle_gamma   90.00
#
_symmetry.space_group_name_H-M   'P 1'
#
loop_
_entity.id
_entity.type
_entity.pdbx_description
1 polymer ?
#
loop_
_entity_poly.entity_id
_entity_poly.type
_entity_poly.pdbx_seq_one_letter_code
_entity_poly.pdbx_strand_id
1 'polypeptide(L)'
;NRVADDIESSGLTRQGYAQQAQELGPEGMLLDMGDDLRGSAEVLAQTHGPQLPVVRGNLNDRRNMAPDRVRHGVSAELGREMNLPNYVEGVTAAHRQAAAPHYDAFYQAQIEQTPGLRRTLSQIPRAAFSKAEQLARADGVRQRFRLTPVDDPMTAMTGVRANRSERIHQGVEYDYLKRAVDDMARGAAPGSNEQRIYSGLARNLRNQVDEILSPGTPDQSPWAIGRR
;
A
#
# COMPACT_ATOMS: atom_id res chain seq x y z
N ASN A 1 22.29 -48.59 -10.17
CA ASN A 1 22.76 -47.19 -10.22
C ASN A 1 21.68 -46.35 -9.56
N ARG A 2 21.96 -45.83 -8.35
CA ARG A 2 20.96 -45.19 -7.47
C ARG A 2 20.13 -44.11 -8.18
N VAL A 3 20.74 -43.30 -9.02
CA VAL A 3 20.02 -42.29 -9.84
C VAL A 3 19.06 -42.93 -10.84
N ALA A 4 19.41 -44.07 -11.42
CA ALA A 4 18.51 -44.78 -12.35
C ALA A 4 17.33 -45.39 -11.59
N ASP A 5 17.61 -45.95 -10.41
CA ASP A 5 16.57 -46.52 -9.52
C ASP A 5 15.62 -45.44 -9.00
N ASP A 6 16.14 -44.23 -8.66
CA ASP A 6 15.34 -43.07 -8.23
C ASP A 6 14.47 -42.52 -9.39
N ILE A 7 14.96 -42.54 -10.63
CA ILE A 7 14.19 -42.20 -11.84
C ILE A 7 13.07 -43.20 -12.10
N GLU A 8 13.36 -44.50 -11.97
CA GLU A 8 12.35 -45.54 -12.14
C GLU A 8 11.28 -45.51 -11.02
N SER A 9 11.68 -45.21 -9.78
CA SER A 9 10.74 -45.09 -8.66
C SER A 9 9.82 -43.85 -8.77
N SER A 10 10.24 -42.78 -9.43
CA SER A 10 9.43 -41.62 -9.68
C SER A 10 8.30 -41.85 -10.68
N GLY A 11 8.20 -43.02 -11.32
CA GLY A 11 7.17 -43.37 -12.29
C GLY A 11 7.29 -42.64 -13.64
N LEU A 12 8.36 -41.92 -13.86
CA LEU A 12 8.61 -41.19 -15.11
C LEU A 12 9.18 -42.13 -16.17
N THR A 13 8.49 -42.20 -17.31
CA THR A 13 9.04 -42.87 -18.51
C THR A 13 10.14 -42.00 -19.13
N ARG A 14 11.00 -42.59 -19.98
CA ARG A 14 12.02 -41.83 -20.73
C ARG A 14 11.42 -40.66 -21.53
N GLN A 15 10.22 -40.82 -22.07
CA GLN A 15 9.53 -39.74 -22.80
C GLN A 15 9.02 -38.68 -21.86
N GLY A 16 8.40 -39.04 -20.73
CA GLY A 16 7.95 -38.11 -19.70
C GLY A 16 9.09 -37.26 -19.14
N TYR A 17 10.26 -37.94 -18.97
CA TYR A 17 11.48 -37.28 -18.52
C TYR A 17 12.00 -36.22 -19.52
N ALA A 18 12.03 -36.59 -20.81
CA ALA A 18 12.44 -35.65 -21.85
C ALA A 18 11.49 -34.47 -22.01
N GLN A 19 10.19 -34.72 -21.82
CA GLN A 19 9.16 -33.67 -21.87
C GLN A 19 9.29 -32.72 -20.66
N GLN A 20 9.45 -33.25 -19.46
CA GLN A 20 9.66 -32.46 -18.26
C GLN A 20 10.97 -31.66 -18.30
N ALA A 21 12.03 -32.23 -18.88
CA ALA A 21 13.29 -31.51 -19.12
C ALA A 21 13.12 -30.33 -20.11
N GLN A 22 12.27 -30.49 -21.12
CA GLN A 22 11.94 -29.39 -22.04
C GLN A 22 11.11 -28.29 -21.37
N GLU A 23 10.15 -28.67 -20.52
CA GLU A 23 9.31 -27.72 -19.76
C GLU A 23 10.13 -26.91 -18.76
N LEU A 24 11.14 -27.53 -18.12
CA LEU A 24 12.06 -26.88 -17.20
C LEU A 24 13.06 -25.93 -17.92
N GLY A 25 13.19 -26.09 -19.24
CA GLY A 25 14.10 -25.29 -20.06
C GLY A 25 15.59 -25.62 -19.85
N PRO A 26 16.49 -24.84 -20.49
CA PRO A 26 17.93 -25.13 -20.54
C PRO A 26 18.64 -25.10 -19.18
N GLU A 27 17.98 -24.55 -18.18
CA GLU A 27 18.51 -24.45 -16.81
C GLU A 27 17.90 -25.46 -15.84
N GLY A 28 17.01 -26.32 -16.33
CA GLY A 28 16.41 -27.39 -15.59
C GLY A 28 17.47 -28.40 -15.12
N MET A 29 17.44 -28.77 -13.85
CA MET A 29 18.31 -29.77 -13.27
C MET A 29 17.51 -31.02 -12.96
N LEU A 30 18.20 -32.17 -12.97
CA LEU A 30 17.64 -33.47 -12.53
C LEU A 30 16.90 -33.40 -11.19
N LEU A 31 17.40 -32.60 -10.26
CA LEU A 31 16.79 -32.37 -8.95
C LEU A 31 15.45 -31.64 -8.96
N ASP A 32 15.09 -31.01 -10.07
CA ASP A 32 13.78 -30.33 -10.22
C ASP A 32 12.68 -31.30 -10.70
N MET A 33 13.05 -32.51 -11.08
CA MET A 33 12.16 -33.50 -11.69
C MET A 33 11.48 -34.42 -10.69
N GLY A 34 11.77 -34.30 -9.39
CA GLY A 34 11.10 -35.07 -8.34
C GLY A 34 11.78 -34.98 -6.97
N ASP A 35 11.01 -35.27 -5.93
CA ASP A 35 11.50 -35.18 -4.56
C ASP A 35 12.58 -36.19 -4.24
N ASP A 36 12.53 -37.41 -4.84
CA ASP A 36 13.52 -38.46 -4.65
C ASP A 36 14.89 -38.05 -5.24
N LEU A 37 14.87 -37.42 -6.41
CA LEU A 37 16.08 -36.87 -7.05
C LEU A 37 16.64 -35.68 -6.27
N ARG A 38 15.77 -34.86 -5.68
CA ARG A 38 16.19 -33.78 -4.78
C ARG A 38 16.84 -34.30 -3.52
N GLY A 39 16.25 -35.31 -2.88
CA GLY A 39 16.83 -35.97 -1.71
C GLY A 39 18.19 -36.61 -2.02
N SER A 40 18.34 -37.27 -3.17
CA SER A 40 19.63 -37.80 -3.62
C SER A 40 20.67 -36.71 -3.88
N ALA A 41 20.30 -35.59 -4.43
CA ALA A 41 21.17 -34.42 -4.64
C ALA A 41 21.62 -33.81 -3.29
N GLU A 42 20.73 -33.73 -2.32
CA GLU A 42 21.05 -33.24 -0.97
C GLU A 42 22.05 -34.14 -0.27
N VAL A 43 21.89 -35.47 -0.38
CA VAL A 43 22.85 -36.44 0.15
C VAL A 43 24.22 -36.31 -0.53
N LEU A 44 24.24 -36.14 -1.86
CA LEU A 44 25.48 -35.91 -2.61
C LEU A 44 26.16 -34.59 -2.20
N ALA A 45 25.37 -33.51 -1.94
CA ALA A 45 25.89 -32.23 -1.47
C ALA A 45 26.48 -32.30 -0.06
N GLN A 46 26.09 -33.29 0.75
CA GLN A 46 26.62 -33.51 2.10
C GLN A 46 27.79 -34.51 2.13
N THR A 47 27.96 -35.33 1.09
CA THR A 47 29.01 -36.34 1.01
C THR A 47 30.33 -35.70 0.56
N HIS A 48 31.39 -35.89 1.34
CA HIS A 48 32.74 -35.40 0.99
C HIS A 48 33.30 -36.21 -0.18
N GLY A 49 33.45 -35.55 -1.35
CA GLY A 49 34.00 -36.19 -2.54
C GLY A 49 34.47 -35.15 -3.60
N PRO A 50 35.25 -35.61 -4.59
CA PRO A 50 35.79 -34.72 -5.64
C PRO A 50 34.71 -34.04 -6.49
N GLN A 51 33.48 -34.53 -6.47
CA GLN A 51 32.32 -33.97 -7.20
C GLN A 51 31.65 -32.80 -6.46
N LEU A 52 31.89 -32.66 -5.16
CA LEU A 52 31.26 -31.66 -4.32
C LEU A 52 31.46 -30.21 -4.80
N PRO A 53 32.65 -29.77 -5.24
CA PRO A 53 32.86 -28.43 -5.76
C PRO A 53 32.02 -28.13 -7.02
N VAL A 54 31.85 -29.13 -7.90
CA VAL A 54 31.06 -29.02 -9.14
C VAL A 54 29.59 -28.86 -8.81
N VAL A 55 29.04 -29.68 -7.92
CA VAL A 55 27.63 -29.59 -7.49
C VAL A 55 27.35 -28.26 -6.81
N ARG A 56 28.23 -27.82 -5.91
CA ARG A 56 28.09 -26.49 -5.23
C ARG A 56 28.24 -25.36 -6.20
N GLY A 57 29.16 -25.43 -7.16
CA GLY A 57 29.31 -24.43 -8.23
C GLY A 57 28.00 -24.25 -8.98
N ASN A 58 27.44 -25.32 -9.50
CA ASN A 58 26.18 -25.30 -10.27
C ASN A 58 24.99 -24.77 -9.44
N LEU A 59 24.89 -25.14 -8.15
CA LEU A 59 23.84 -24.63 -7.28
C LEU A 59 23.99 -23.12 -6.99
N ASN A 60 25.22 -22.66 -6.80
CA ASN A 60 25.51 -21.24 -6.60
C ASN A 60 25.23 -20.42 -7.86
N ASP A 61 25.64 -20.90 -9.03
CA ASP A 61 25.38 -20.24 -10.30
C ASP A 61 23.87 -20.13 -10.54
N ARG A 62 23.14 -21.20 -10.29
CA ARG A 62 21.68 -21.18 -10.37
C ARG A 62 21.03 -20.21 -9.40
N ARG A 63 21.52 -20.12 -8.16
CA ARG A 63 21.05 -19.16 -7.17
C ARG A 63 21.31 -17.73 -7.60
N ASN A 64 22.48 -17.47 -8.16
CA ASN A 64 22.87 -16.14 -8.64
C ASN A 64 22.04 -15.71 -9.86
N MET A 65 21.67 -16.65 -10.74
CA MET A 65 20.83 -16.40 -11.91
C MET A 65 19.32 -16.41 -11.62
N ALA A 66 18.90 -16.79 -10.40
CA ALA A 66 17.48 -16.86 -10.06
C ALA A 66 16.71 -15.54 -10.27
N PRO A 67 17.25 -14.35 -9.95
CA PRO A 67 16.58 -13.08 -10.23
C PRO A 67 16.36 -12.81 -11.72
N ASP A 68 17.32 -13.19 -12.55
CA ASP A 68 17.23 -12.99 -14.00
C ASP A 68 16.23 -13.97 -14.62
N ARG A 69 16.15 -15.21 -14.16
CA ARG A 69 15.13 -16.17 -14.58
C ARG A 69 13.71 -15.68 -14.26
N VAL A 70 13.50 -15.20 -13.04
CA VAL A 70 12.19 -14.63 -12.65
C VAL A 70 11.85 -13.45 -13.56
N ARG A 71 12.81 -12.58 -13.82
CA ARG A 71 12.63 -11.44 -14.72
C ARG A 71 12.29 -11.89 -16.14
N HIS A 72 13.03 -12.86 -16.70
CA HIS A 72 12.77 -13.41 -18.03
C HIS A 72 11.43 -14.14 -18.11
N GLY A 73 11.07 -14.96 -17.11
CA GLY A 73 9.76 -15.63 -17.06
C GLY A 73 8.61 -14.64 -17.01
N VAL A 74 8.72 -13.64 -16.16
CA VAL A 74 7.72 -12.55 -16.07
C VAL A 74 7.64 -11.77 -17.40
N SER A 75 8.78 -11.47 -18.02
CA SER A 75 8.81 -10.77 -19.31
C SER A 75 8.23 -11.60 -20.45
N ALA A 76 8.45 -12.90 -20.45
CA ALA A 76 7.91 -13.81 -21.47
C ALA A 76 6.38 -13.91 -21.38
N GLU A 77 5.84 -14.03 -20.18
CA GLU A 77 4.38 -14.12 -19.92
C GLU A 77 3.66 -12.78 -20.11
N LEU A 78 4.27 -11.68 -19.69
CA LEU A 78 3.68 -10.33 -19.77
C LEU A 78 4.07 -9.58 -21.04
N GLY A 79 4.90 -10.15 -21.91
CA GLY A 79 5.20 -9.65 -23.24
C GLY A 79 6.08 -8.40 -23.29
N ARG A 80 6.68 -7.96 -22.18
CA ARG A 80 7.58 -6.81 -22.13
C ARG A 80 8.50 -6.84 -20.91
N GLU A 81 9.78 -6.52 -21.10
CA GLU A 81 10.64 -6.18 -19.97
C GLU A 81 10.05 -4.98 -19.23
N MET A 82 9.38 -5.24 -18.12
CA MET A 82 8.77 -4.19 -17.32
C MET A 82 9.83 -3.60 -16.40
N ASN A 83 10.30 -2.40 -16.69
CA ASN A 83 11.07 -1.63 -15.76
C ASN A 83 10.14 -1.21 -14.61
N LEU A 84 10.12 -2.02 -13.55
CA LEU A 84 9.22 -1.82 -12.39
C LEU A 84 9.25 -0.38 -11.85
N PRO A 85 10.41 0.27 -11.63
CA PRO A 85 10.48 1.66 -11.22
C PRO A 85 9.74 2.60 -12.16
N ASN A 86 9.99 2.52 -13.46
CA ASN A 86 9.34 3.38 -14.46
C ASN A 86 7.83 3.11 -14.56
N TYR A 87 7.43 1.85 -14.41
CA TYR A 87 6.00 1.48 -14.37
C TYR A 87 5.30 2.08 -13.16
N VAL A 88 5.87 1.92 -11.96
CA VAL A 88 5.32 2.49 -10.72
C VAL A 88 5.27 4.01 -10.79
N GLU A 89 6.31 4.65 -11.33
CA GLU A 89 6.34 6.09 -11.53
C GLU A 89 5.25 6.54 -12.53
N GLY A 90 5.10 5.85 -13.65
CA GLY A 90 4.07 6.12 -14.65
C GLY A 90 2.65 5.97 -14.09
N VAL A 91 2.37 4.88 -13.36
CA VAL A 91 1.07 4.66 -12.70
C VAL A 91 0.81 5.74 -11.64
N THR A 92 1.82 6.08 -10.84
CA THR A 92 1.69 7.12 -9.81
C THR A 92 1.43 8.49 -10.43
N ALA A 93 2.11 8.81 -11.53
CA ALA A 93 1.91 10.07 -12.26
C ALA A 93 0.50 10.14 -12.89
N ALA A 94 0.06 9.07 -13.54
CA ALA A 94 -1.27 8.97 -14.13
C ALA A 94 -2.37 9.10 -13.06
N HIS A 95 -2.21 8.40 -11.93
CA HIS A 95 -3.15 8.50 -10.81
C HIS A 95 -3.18 9.93 -10.24
N ARG A 96 -2.03 10.56 -10.05
CA ARG A 96 -1.93 11.93 -9.55
C ARG A 96 -2.59 12.93 -10.51
N GLN A 97 -2.40 12.75 -11.82
CA GLN A 97 -3.03 13.57 -12.84
C GLN A 97 -4.55 13.39 -12.87
N ALA A 98 -5.05 12.16 -12.76
CA ALA A 98 -6.48 11.87 -12.71
C ALA A 98 -7.14 12.41 -11.42
N ALA A 99 -6.44 12.36 -10.28
CA ALA A 99 -6.95 12.83 -9.00
C ALA A 99 -6.94 14.37 -8.87
N ALA A 100 -6.02 15.06 -9.56
CA ALA A 100 -5.82 16.51 -9.40
C ALA A 100 -7.12 17.35 -9.52
N PRO A 101 -7.97 17.21 -10.55
CA PRO A 101 -9.18 18.04 -10.67
C PRO A 101 -10.17 17.80 -9.53
N HIS A 102 -10.20 16.58 -8.97
CA HIS A 102 -11.06 16.27 -7.84
C HIS A 102 -10.55 16.90 -6.54
N TYR A 103 -9.23 16.89 -6.32
CA TYR A 103 -8.63 17.59 -5.19
C TYR A 103 -8.79 19.10 -5.31
N ASP A 104 -8.63 19.68 -6.51
CA ASP A 104 -8.84 21.13 -6.75
C ASP A 104 -10.27 21.53 -6.43
N ALA A 105 -11.25 20.76 -6.89
CA ALA A 105 -12.66 20.98 -6.58
C ALA A 105 -12.94 20.88 -5.07
N PHE A 106 -12.36 19.88 -4.42
CA PHE A 106 -12.48 19.69 -2.98
C PHE A 106 -11.84 20.84 -2.19
N TYR A 107 -10.64 21.28 -2.56
CA TYR A 107 -9.91 22.32 -1.83
C TYR A 107 -10.62 23.68 -1.89
N GLN A 108 -11.37 23.95 -2.97
CA GLN A 108 -12.17 25.15 -3.12
C GLN A 108 -13.56 25.03 -2.48
N ALA A 109 -14.01 23.82 -2.16
CA ALA A 109 -15.31 23.60 -1.58
C ALA A 109 -15.42 24.27 -0.20
N GLN A 110 -16.55 24.96 0.01
CA GLN A 110 -16.91 25.54 1.31
C GLN A 110 -17.75 24.52 2.09
N ILE A 111 -17.25 24.09 3.22
CA ILE A 111 -17.84 23.05 4.06
C ILE A 111 -18.42 23.70 5.32
N GLU A 112 -19.73 23.66 5.47
CA GLU A 112 -20.40 24.12 6.67
C GLU A 112 -20.33 23.04 7.74
N GLN A 113 -19.91 23.42 8.96
CA GLN A 113 -19.83 22.50 10.09
C GLN A 113 -21.23 22.09 10.56
N THR A 114 -21.67 20.91 10.16
CA THR A 114 -22.86 20.25 10.71
C THR A 114 -22.66 19.85 12.18
N PRO A 115 -23.72 19.59 12.95
CA PRO A 115 -23.59 19.09 14.33
C PRO A 115 -22.77 17.79 14.42
N GLY A 116 -22.87 16.90 13.41
CA GLY A 116 -22.08 15.68 13.33
C GLY A 116 -20.60 15.95 13.16
N LEU A 117 -20.24 16.83 12.22
CA LEU A 117 -18.87 17.24 11.98
C LEU A 117 -18.26 17.93 13.20
N ARG A 118 -19.02 18.83 13.85
CA ARG A 118 -18.57 19.52 15.08
C ARG A 118 -18.29 18.54 16.21
N ARG A 119 -19.13 17.51 16.38
CA ARG A 119 -18.88 16.42 17.35
C ARG A 119 -17.58 15.70 17.04
N THR A 120 -17.31 15.38 15.77
CA THR A 120 -16.05 14.75 15.37
C THR A 120 -14.86 15.67 15.66
N LEU A 121 -14.96 16.97 15.33
CA LEU A 121 -13.89 17.93 15.57
C LEU A 121 -13.59 18.10 17.07
N SER A 122 -14.60 18.04 17.96
CA SER A 122 -14.39 18.13 19.41
C SER A 122 -13.62 16.94 20.00
N GLN A 123 -13.58 15.81 19.30
CA GLN A 123 -12.84 14.62 19.70
C GLN A 123 -11.39 14.63 19.22
N ILE A 124 -11.06 15.49 18.26
CA ILE A 124 -9.71 15.59 17.72
C ILE A 124 -8.81 16.39 18.67
N PRO A 125 -7.64 15.87 19.05
CA PRO A 125 -6.73 16.57 19.94
C PRO A 125 -6.28 17.93 19.38
N ARG A 126 -6.15 18.92 20.25
CA ARG A 126 -5.66 20.27 19.85
C ARG A 126 -4.32 20.22 19.12
N ALA A 127 -3.44 19.30 19.50
CA ALA A 127 -2.15 19.08 18.84
C ALA A 127 -2.29 18.79 17.33
N ALA A 128 -3.36 18.10 16.92
CA ALA A 128 -3.61 17.81 15.52
C ALA A 128 -3.89 19.08 14.69
N PHE A 129 -4.60 20.05 15.25
CA PHE A 129 -4.87 21.34 14.58
C PHE A 129 -3.58 22.13 14.39
N SER A 130 -2.74 22.22 15.42
CA SER A 130 -1.43 22.88 15.31
C SER A 130 -0.52 22.20 14.30
N LYS A 131 -0.53 20.86 14.26
CA LYS A 131 0.22 20.08 13.28
C LYS A 131 -0.33 20.27 11.86
N ALA A 132 -1.65 20.32 11.69
CA ALA A 132 -2.29 20.59 10.40
C ALA A 132 -1.87 21.96 9.83
N GLU A 133 -1.86 22.97 10.69
CA GLU A 133 -1.40 24.32 10.30
C GLU A 133 0.09 24.32 9.90
N GLN A 134 0.94 23.60 10.63
CA GLN A 134 2.36 23.44 10.29
C GLN A 134 2.56 22.76 8.94
N LEU A 135 1.83 21.65 8.67
CA LEU A 135 1.86 20.95 7.39
C LEU A 135 1.41 21.86 6.24
N ALA A 136 0.31 22.59 6.42
CA ALA A 136 -0.20 23.51 5.42
C ALA A 136 0.83 24.62 5.09
N ARG A 137 1.50 25.16 6.10
CA ARG A 137 2.58 26.14 5.91
C ARG A 137 3.79 25.56 5.19
N ALA A 138 4.19 24.33 5.54
CA ALA A 138 5.31 23.63 4.90
C ALA A 138 5.05 23.37 3.41
N ASP A 139 3.81 23.04 3.05
CA ASP A 139 3.39 22.83 1.67
C ASP A 139 3.12 24.17 0.91
N GLY A 140 3.38 25.32 1.54
CA GLY A 140 3.26 26.64 0.91
C GLY A 140 1.83 27.14 0.76
N VAL A 141 0.88 26.58 1.51
CA VAL A 141 -0.51 27.08 1.53
C VAL A 141 -0.53 28.46 2.18
N ARG A 142 -0.72 29.48 1.35
CA ARG A 142 -0.71 30.89 1.80
C ARG A 142 -2.00 31.31 2.54
N GLN A 143 -3.01 30.47 2.46
CA GLN A 143 -4.30 30.73 3.08
C GLN A 143 -4.22 30.57 4.59
N ARG A 144 -4.85 31.49 5.33
CA ARG A 144 -4.91 31.41 6.79
C ARG A 144 -5.73 30.19 7.20
N PHE A 145 -5.11 29.26 7.90
CA PHE A 145 -5.80 28.14 8.53
C PHE A 145 -6.73 28.67 9.63
N ARG A 146 -8.03 28.47 9.47
CA ARG A 146 -9.06 29.00 10.38
C ARG A 146 -9.75 27.93 11.21
N LEU A 147 -9.54 26.67 10.84
CA LEU A 147 -10.15 25.55 11.54
C LEU A 147 -9.54 25.44 12.95
N THR A 148 -10.37 25.60 13.96
CA THR A 148 -9.98 25.56 15.38
C THR A 148 -10.64 24.42 16.11
N PRO A 149 -10.04 23.94 17.22
CA PRO A 149 -10.68 22.95 18.09
C PRO A 149 -12.04 23.43 18.55
N VAL A 150 -13.00 22.54 18.63
CA VAL A 150 -14.29 22.80 19.26
C VAL A 150 -14.16 22.47 20.73
N ASP A 151 -14.11 23.48 21.57
CA ASP A 151 -13.73 23.37 22.99
C ASP A 151 -14.77 22.69 23.87
N ASP A 152 -16.05 22.70 23.48
CA ASP A 152 -17.12 22.08 24.23
C ASP A 152 -18.20 21.46 23.34
N PRO A 153 -18.41 20.12 23.40
CA PRO A 153 -19.49 19.46 22.68
C PRO A 153 -20.88 19.99 23.08
N MET A 154 -21.06 20.43 24.33
CA MET A 154 -22.32 20.97 24.83
C MET A 154 -22.58 22.37 24.29
N THR A 155 -21.57 23.23 24.16
CA THR A 155 -21.68 24.53 23.48
C THR A 155 -22.00 24.35 22.00
N ALA A 156 -21.54 23.25 21.40
CA ALA A 156 -21.92 22.85 20.04
C ALA A 156 -23.42 22.53 19.92
N MET A 157 -24.04 22.00 20.97
CA MET A 157 -25.45 21.61 21.02
C MET A 157 -26.37 22.74 21.52
N THR A 158 -25.93 23.62 22.40
CA THR A 158 -26.74 24.63 23.06
C THR A 158 -26.84 25.98 22.33
N GLY A 159 -26.32 26.07 21.11
CA GLY A 159 -26.74 27.17 20.24
C GLY A 159 -26.18 28.56 20.57
N VAL A 160 -25.03 28.67 21.25
CA VAL A 160 -24.27 29.91 21.19
C VAL A 160 -23.94 30.15 19.71
N ARG A 161 -24.58 31.21 19.15
CA ARG A 161 -24.52 31.59 17.74
C ARG A 161 -23.08 31.97 17.37
N ALA A 162 -22.22 30.95 17.10
CA ALA A 162 -21.05 31.23 16.30
C ALA A 162 -21.52 31.81 14.98
N ASN A 163 -20.97 32.94 14.55
CA ASN A 163 -21.31 33.59 13.30
C ASN A 163 -21.21 32.52 12.16
N ARG A 164 -22.13 32.56 11.20
CA ARG A 164 -22.16 31.65 10.07
C ARG A 164 -20.80 31.57 9.36
N SER A 165 -20.07 32.69 9.28
CA SER A 165 -18.71 32.76 8.72
C SER A 165 -17.66 32.00 9.53
N GLU A 166 -17.90 31.73 10.81
CA GLU A 166 -16.99 30.94 11.66
C GLU A 166 -17.23 29.43 11.53
N ARG A 167 -18.30 29.02 10.84
CA ARG A 167 -18.67 27.61 10.63
C ARG A 167 -18.35 27.11 9.22
N ILE A 168 -17.94 28.00 8.33
CA ILE A 168 -17.62 27.64 6.95
C ILE A 168 -16.12 27.63 6.78
N HIS A 169 -15.59 26.47 6.44
CA HIS A 169 -14.17 26.23 6.21
C HIS A 169 -13.95 25.62 4.85
N GLN A 170 -12.74 25.78 4.30
CA GLN A 170 -12.40 25.20 3.02
C GLN A 170 -12.00 23.74 3.16
N GLY A 171 -12.23 22.96 2.11
CA GLY A 171 -11.87 21.54 2.06
C GLY A 171 -10.40 21.28 2.36
N VAL A 172 -9.51 22.17 1.91
CA VAL A 172 -8.08 22.09 2.17
C VAL A 172 -7.75 22.04 3.66
N GLU A 173 -8.48 22.77 4.52
CA GLU A 173 -8.24 22.74 5.97
C GLU A 173 -8.55 21.37 6.58
N TYR A 174 -9.59 20.71 6.09
CA TYR A 174 -9.97 19.37 6.52
C TYR A 174 -8.99 18.31 6.03
N ASP A 175 -8.40 18.46 4.84
CA ASP A 175 -7.37 17.55 4.34
C ASP A 175 -6.13 17.60 5.23
N TYR A 176 -5.63 18.79 5.54
CA TYR A 176 -4.49 18.94 6.44
C TYR A 176 -4.77 18.42 7.86
N LEU A 177 -5.98 18.68 8.38
CA LEU A 177 -6.36 18.12 9.68
C LEU A 177 -6.39 16.60 9.65
N LYS A 178 -6.95 16.01 8.60
CA LYS A 178 -6.95 14.56 8.41
C LYS A 178 -5.53 14.00 8.31
N ARG A 179 -4.64 14.63 7.54
CA ARG A 179 -3.23 14.24 7.45
C ARG A 179 -2.53 14.29 8.82
N ALA A 180 -2.77 15.34 9.60
CA ALA A 180 -2.22 15.47 10.94
C ALA A 180 -2.67 14.34 11.88
N VAL A 181 -3.97 13.97 11.82
CA VAL A 181 -4.52 12.86 12.62
C VAL A 181 -3.96 11.51 12.14
N ASP A 182 -3.82 11.30 10.82
CA ASP A 182 -3.19 10.09 10.27
C ASP A 182 -1.71 9.97 10.69
N ASP A 183 -0.99 11.09 10.77
CA ASP A 183 0.39 11.12 11.26
C ASP A 183 0.47 10.74 12.74
N MET A 184 -0.50 11.21 13.55
CA MET A 184 -0.58 10.80 14.96
C MET A 184 -0.87 9.30 15.08
N ALA A 185 -1.75 8.76 14.24
CA ALA A 185 -2.02 7.32 14.19
C ALA A 185 -0.77 6.50 13.80
N ARG A 186 0.03 7.00 12.84
CA ARG A 186 1.28 6.36 12.43
C ARG A 186 2.38 6.45 13.48
N GLY A 187 2.39 7.54 14.26
CA GLY A 187 3.35 7.73 15.35
C GLY A 187 3.03 6.93 16.62
N ALA A 188 1.80 6.47 16.77
CA ALA A 188 1.39 5.62 17.88
C ALA A 188 1.93 4.18 17.73
N ALA A 189 2.12 3.50 18.86
CA ALA A 189 2.61 2.11 18.84
C ALA A 189 1.67 1.20 18.02
N PRO A 190 2.22 0.34 17.14
CA PRO A 190 1.42 -0.54 16.30
C PRO A 190 0.46 -1.41 17.13
N GLY A 191 -0.82 -1.44 16.75
CA GLY A 191 -1.88 -2.20 17.43
C GLY A 191 -2.36 -1.57 18.75
N SER A 192 -1.83 -0.41 19.17
CA SER A 192 -2.25 0.29 20.39
C SER A 192 -3.68 0.82 20.28
N ASN A 193 -4.28 1.08 21.45
CA ASN A 193 -5.59 1.73 21.53
C ASN A 193 -5.54 3.15 20.93
N GLU A 194 -4.44 3.85 21.16
CA GLU A 194 -4.20 5.19 20.63
C GLU A 194 -4.20 5.21 19.10
N GLN A 195 -3.49 4.27 18.45
CA GLN A 195 -3.52 4.11 17.00
C GLN A 195 -4.94 3.89 16.48
N ARG A 196 -5.72 3.04 17.14
CA ARG A 196 -7.12 2.76 16.77
C ARG A 196 -8.01 4.00 16.90
N ILE A 197 -7.84 4.77 17.97
CA ILE A 197 -8.59 6.01 18.20
C ILE A 197 -8.31 7.02 17.09
N TYR A 198 -7.04 7.33 16.82
CA TYR A 198 -6.68 8.30 15.78
C TYR A 198 -7.12 7.84 14.38
N SER A 199 -6.93 6.58 14.04
CA SER A 199 -7.42 6.03 12.76
C SER A 199 -8.95 6.12 12.64
N GLY A 200 -9.67 5.89 13.75
CA GLY A 200 -11.12 6.07 13.84
C GLY A 200 -11.54 7.52 13.62
N LEU A 201 -10.86 8.46 14.28
CA LEU A 201 -11.13 9.89 14.13
C LEU A 201 -10.88 10.40 12.70
N ALA A 202 -9.78 9.99 12.07
CA ALA A 202 -9.47 10.34 10.68
C ALA A 202 -10.54 9.80 9.72
N ARG A 203 -11.04 8.57 9.97
CA ARG A 203 -12.12 7.96 9.18
C ARG A 203 -13.43 8.71 9.38
N ASN A 204 -13.80 9.03 10.62
CA ASN A 204 -15.03 9.74 10.94
C ASN A 204 -15.02 11.15 10.34
N LEU A 205 -13.91 11.87 10.44
CA LEU A 205 -13.75 13.19 9.82
C LEU A 205 -14.02 13.12 8.31
N ARG A 206 -13.40 12.16 7.63
CA ARG A 206 -13.60 11.92 6.21
C ARG A 206 -15.06 11.68 5.86
N ASN A 207 -15.69 10.72 6.56
CA ASN A 207 -17.08 10.33 6.28
C ASN A 207 -18.05 11.50 6.48
N GLN A 208 -17.84 12.34 7.50
CA GLN A 208 -18.67 13.52 7.73
C GLN A 208 -18.50 14.56 6.64
N VAL A 209 -17.29 14.80 6.17
CA VAL A 209 -17.00 15.74 5.09
C VAL A 209 -17.55 15.22 3.75
N ASP A 210 -17.35 13.94 3.43
CA ASP A 210 -17.88 13.32 2.21
C ASP A 210 -19.41 13.36 2.18
N GLU A 211 -20.08 13.11 3.31
CA GLU A 211 -21.54 13.20 3.42
C GLU A 211 -22.06 14.63 3.24
N ILE A 212 -21.34 15.65 3.72
CA ILE A 212 -21.70 17.06 3.51
C ILE A 212 -21.56 17.46 2.04
N LEU A 213 -20.50 16.98 1.37
CA LEU A 213 -20.23 17.31 -0.03
C LEU A 213 -21.15 16.56 -1.01
N SER A 214 -21.58 15.37 -0.68
CA SER A 214 -22.45 14.53 -1.51
C SER A 214 -23.44 13.74 -0.64
N PRO A 215 -24.52 14.39 -0.17
CA PRO A 215 -25.49 13.78 0.70
C PRO A 215 -26.13 12.52 0.09
N GLY A 216 -26.13 11.42 0.82
CA GLY A 216 -26.65 10.13 0.37
C GLY A 216 -25.76 9.36 -0.61
N THR A 217 -24.71 9.98 -1.13
CA THR A 217 -23.72 9.34 -2.03
C THR A 217 -22.29 9.79 -1.70
N PRO A 218 -21.82 9.57 -0.46
CA PRO A 218 -20.53 10.09 0.01
C PRO A 218 -19.34 9.59 -0.82
N ASP A 219 -19.47 8.43 -1.43
CA ASP A 219 -18.45 7.86 -2.33
C ASP A 219 -18.27 8.64 -3.64
N GLN A 220 -19.21 9.54 -3.98
CA GLN A 220 -19.15 10.41 -5.16
C GLN A 220 -18.67 11.81 -4.83
N SER A 221 -18.31 12.09 -3.59
CA SER A 221 -17.71 13.38 -3.23
C SER A 221 -16.39 13.58 -3.99
N PRO A 222 -16.03 14.83 -4.34
CA PRO A 222 -14.73 15.11 -4.97
C PRO A 222 -13.56 14.57 -4.15
N TRP A 223 -13.64 14.65 -2.82
CA TRP A 223 -12.61 14.11 -1.95
C TRP A 223 -12.54 12.58 -1.97
N ALA A 224 -13.69 11.89 -2.04
CA ALA A 224 -13.73 10.44 -2.15
C ALA A 224 -13.18 9.94 -3.49
N ILE A 225 -13.54 10.60 -4.60
CA ILE A 225 -13.06 10.24 -5.94
C ILE A 225 -11.55 10.47 -6.05
N GLY A 226 -11.05 11.62 -5.60
CA GLY A 226 -9.62 11.94 -5.67
C GLY A 226 -8.72 10.98 -4.87
N ARG A 227 -9.28 10.18 -3.95
CA ARG A 227 -8.55 9.18 -3.16
C ARG A 227 -8.53 7.77 -3.77
N ARG A 228 -9.34 7.50 -4.77
CA ARG A 228 -9.40 6.19 -5.48
C ARG A 228 -8.26 6.05 -6.47
#